data_488449db45e35c853dae7c8d38d3bdac
#
_entry.id   488449db45e35c853dae7c8d38d3bdac
#
_cell.length_a   1.000
_cell.length_b   1.000
_cell.length_c   1.000
_cell.angle_alpha   90.00
_cell.angle_beta   90.00
_cell.angle_gamma   90.00
#
_symmetry.space_group_name_H-M   'P 1'
#
loop_
_entity.id
_entity.type
_entity.pdbx_description
1 polymer ?
#
loop_
_entity_poly.entity_id
_entity_poly.type
_entity_poly.pdbx_seq_one_letter_code
_entity_poly.pdbx_strand_id
1 'polypeptide(L)'
;EAIGPLLKELKASGQVDLVLTTTTSTGYRLARERYAEVCTFIGIFPLDFWPCSALAYRRLQPSAIVLTEGELWPEHLGQARARKLPTLLINARLSDRSFARHQRFKGASRGLLAGFTWIGSGSEEDARRLMSLGAEPANIDVTGNLKFDVASDGPLSLGERLVLRQALGFDGLERSLVLLGSSTWEGEEALLLDAV
;
A
#
# COMPACT_ATOMS: atom_id res chain seq x y z
N GLU A 1 3.89 -2.52 -5.12
CA GLU A 1 5.13 -1.71 -5.20
C GLU A 1 5.39 -0.96 -3.89
N ALA A 2 4.43 -0.23 -3.36
CA ALA A 2 4.60 0.62 -2.16
C ALA A 2 5.14 -0.11 -0.91
N ILE A 3 4.83 -1.39 -0.74
CA ILE A 3 5.28 -2.19 0.41
C ILE A 3 6.70 -2.76 0.26
N GLY A 4 7.38 -2.51 -0.87
CA GLY A 4 8.70 -3.09 -1.16
C GLY A 4 9.76 -2.83 -0.10
N PRO A 5 9.98 -1.57 0.31
CA PRO A 5 10.92 -1.23 1.38
C PRO A 5 10.62 -1.99 2.68
N LEU A 6 9.35 -2.02 3.12
CA LEU A 6 8.93 -2.73 4.31
C LEU A 6 9.22 -4.24 4.24
N LEU A 7 8.97 -4.89 3.09
CA LEU A 7 9.27 -6.31 2.92
C LEU A 7 10.78 -6.59 3.06
N LYS A 8 11.63 -5.72 2.50
CA LYS A 8 13.09 -5.84 2.60
C LYS A 8 13.56 -5.69 4.04
N GLU A 9 13.06 -4.70 4.77
CA GLU A 9 13.37 -4.48 6.18
C GLU A 9 12.95 -5.67 7.06
N LEU A 10 11.74 -6.17 6.88
CA LEU A 10 11.25 -7.35 7.58
C LEU A 10 12.11 -8.58 7.29
N LYS A 11 12.54 -8.78 6.04
CA LYS A 11 13.45 -9.87 5.66
C LYS A 11 14.82 -9.70 6.30
N ALA A 12 15.35 -8.48 6.29
CA ALA A 12 16.66 -8.17 6.90
C ALA A 12 16.68 -8.40 8.40
N SER A 13 15.54 -8.23 9.09
CA SER A 13 15.42 -8.53 10.52
C SER A 13 15.67 -10.01 10.86
N GLY A 14 15.47 -10.91 9.90
CA GLY A 14 15.63 -12.35 10.07
C GLY A 14 14.65 -13.01 11.07
N GLN A 15 13.64 -12.26 11.53
CA GLN A 15 12.74 -12.71 12.60
C GLN A 15 11.43 -13.31 12.07
N VAL A 16 11.12 -13.10 10.79
CA VAL A 16 9.82 -13.48 10.21
C VAL A 16 9.95 -14.13 8.84
N ASP A 17 9.09 -15.10 8.58
CA ASP A 17 8.87 -15.66 7.26
C ASP A 17 7.74 -14.89 6.56
N LEU A 18 8.02 -14.37 5.37
CA LEU A 18 7.10 -13.52 4.64
C LEU A 18 6.30 -14.30 3.61
N VAL A 19 4.98 -14.24 3.74
CA VAL A 19 4.03 -14.71 2.74
C VAL A 19 3.36 -13.51 2.09
N LEU A 20 3.54 -13.32 0.79
CA LEU A 20 2.94 -12.23 0.04
C LEU A 20 1.82 -12.76 -0.86
N THR A 21 0.64 -12.16 -0.76
CA THR A 21 -0.47 -12.47 -1.65
C THR A 21 -0.97 -11.22 -2.36
N THR A 22 -1.47 -11.41 -3.58
CA THR A 22 -1.98 -10.32 -4.42
C THR A 22 -3.32 -10.68 -5.01
N THR A 23 -4.18 -9.69 -5.22
CA THR A 23 -5.55 -9.89 -5.74
C THR A 23 -5.61 -9.98 -7.27
N THR A 24 -4.54 -9.63 -7.98
CA THR A 24 -4.50 -9.59 -9.45
C THR A 24 -3.36 -10.42 -10.02
N SER A 25 -3.54 -10.94 -11.25
CA SER A 25 -2.50 -11.67 -11.99
C SER A 25 -1.27 -10.78 -12.30
N THR A 26 -1.50 -9.51 -12.61
CA THR A 26 -0.42 -8.53 -12.83
C THR A 26 0.37 -8.30 -11.55
N GLY A 27 -0.32 -8.10 -10.41
CA GLY A 27 0.31 -7.98 -9.10
C GLY A 27 1.10 -9.23 -8.73
N TYR A 28 0.57 -10.42 -9.00
CA TYR A 28 1.25 -11.68 -8.75
C TYR A 28 2.56 -11.80 -9.57
N ARG A 29 2.50 -11.49 -10.88
CA ARG A 29 3.70 -11.51 -11.73
C ARG A 29 4.76 -10.55 -11.19
N LEU A 30 4.39 -9.31 -10.93
CA LEU A 30 5.29 -8.30 -10.40
C LEU A 30 5.89 -8.71 -9.02
N ALA A 31 5.07 -9.28 -8.15
CA ALA A 31 5.53 -9.77 -6.86
C ALA A 31 6.57 -10.87 -7.02
N ARG A 32 6.35 -11.81 -7.93
CA ARG A 32 7.31 -12.86 -8.24
C ARG A 32 8.62 -12.36 -8.85
N GLU A 33 8.53 -11.37 -9.72
CA GLU A 33 9.72 -10.76 -10.34
C GLU A 33 10.58 -10.01 -9.31
N ARG A 34 9.95 -9.29 -8.37
CA ARG A 34 10.66 -8.37 -7.48
C ARG A 34 10.97 -8.92 -6.09
N TYR A 35 10.18 -9.87 -5.60
CA TYR A 35 10.22 -10.30 -4.20
C TYR A 35 10.35 -11.80 -4.00
N ALA A 36 10.71 -12.56 -5.05
CA ALA A 36 10.90 -14.01 -4.94
C ALA A 36 12.00 -14.42 -3.93
N GLU A 37 13.03 -13.59 -3.80
CA GLU A 37 14.13 -13.83 -2.84
C GLU A 37 13.82 -13.29 -1.43
N VAL A 38 12.83 -12.40 -1.33
CA VAL A 38 12.43 -11.77 -0.07
C VAL A 38 11.37 -12.59 0.65
N CYS A 39 10.41 -13.12 -0.10
CA CYS A 39 9.26 -13.84 0.45
C CYS A 39 9.44 -15.35 0.37
N THR A 40 9.08 -16.05 1.45
CA THR A 40 9.06 -17.52 1.51
C THR A 40 8.01 -18.10 0.57
N PHE A 41 6.89 -17.40 0.39
CA PHE A 41 5.83 -17.79 -0.53
C PHE A 41 5.18 -16.56 -1.16
N ILE A 42 4.85 -16.66 -2.44
CA ILE A 42 4.07 -15.65 -3.17
C ILE A 42 2.90 -16.34 -3.86
N GLY A 43 1.68 -15.83 -3.65
CA GLY A 43 0.46 -16.42 -4.18
C GLY A 43 -0.63 -15.41 -4.55
N ILE A 44 -1.72 -15.94 -5.08
CA ILE A 44 -2.95 -15.15 -5.27
C ILE A 44 -3.69 -15.10 -3.93
N PHE A 45 -4.21 -13.92 -3.60
CA PHE A 45 -5.02 -13.72 -2.39
C PHE A 45 -6.26 -14.63 -2.46
N PRO A 46 -6.52 -15.43 -1.44
CA PRO A 46 -7.67 -16.33 -1.43
C PRO A 46 -8.97 -15.54 -1.48
N LEU A 47 -9.97 -16.06 -2.18
CA LEU A 47 -11.29 -15.43 -2.21
C LEU A 47 -11.81 -15.21 -0.78
N ASP A 48 -12.45 -14.06 -0.57
CA ASP A 48 -13.08 -13.69 0.71
C ASP A 48 -14.38 -14.50 0.94
N PHE A 49 -14.20 -15.81 0.99
CA PHE A 49 -15.25 -16.82 1.10
C PHE A 49 -14.77 -17.95 2.00
N TRP A 50 -15.59 -18.36 2.97
CA TRP A 50 -15.23 -19.25 4.07
C TRP A 50 -14.38 -20.49 3.67
N PRO A 51 -14.72 -21.31 2.70
CA PRO A 51 -13.89 -22.48 2.37
C PRO A 51 -12.49 -22.12 1.88
N CYS A 52 -12.36 -21.04 1.10
CA CYS A 52 -11.08 -20.59 0.56
C CYS A 52 -10.20 -19.99 1.65
N SER A 53 -10.75 -19.08 2.45
CA SER A 53 -10.06 -18.44 3.55
C SER A 53 -9.64 -19.47 4.61
N ALA A 54 -10.55 -20.33 5.06
CA ALA A 54 -10.27 -21.36 6.05
C ALA A 54 -9.17 -22.33 5.61
N LEU A 55 -9.17 -22.74 4.32
CA LEU A 55 -8.12 -23.59 3.75
C LEU A 55 -6.77 -22.87 3.72
N ALA A 56 -6.74 -21.60 3.33
CA ALA A 56 -5.52 -20.79 3.30
C ALA A 56 -4.92 -20.66 4.70
N TYR A 57 -5.72 -20.27 5.69
CA TYR A 57 -5.24 -20.13 7.08
C TYR A 57 -4.75 -21.46 7.67
N ARG A 58 -5.41 -22.57 7.32
CA ARG A 58 -4.97 -23.91 7.77
C ARG A 58 -3.65 -24.32 7.14
N ARG A 59 -3.38 -23.95 5.89
CA ARG A 59 -2.14 -24.30 5.18
C ARG A 59 -0.98 -23.38 5.52
N LEU A 60 -1.23 -22.08 5.58
CA LEU A 60 -0.20 -21.07 5.82
C LEU A 60 0.16 -20.92 7.29
N GLN A 61 -0.80 -21.19 8.19
CA GLN A 61 -0.64 -21.03 9.65
C GLN A 61 0.02 -19.71 10.04
N PRO A 62 -0.52 -18.56 9.57
CA PRO A 62 0.12 -17.28 9.80
C PRO A 62 0.16 -16.94 11.29
N SER A 63 1.22 -16.27 11.73
CA SER A 63 1.34 -15.71 13.09
C SER A 63 0.73 -14.32 13.20
N ALA A 64 0.62 -13.60 12.08
CA ALA A 64 -0.02 -12.29 11.97
C ALA A 64 -0.54 -12.06 10.56
N ILE A 65 -1.51 -11.17 10.42
CA ILE A 65 -2.07 -10.75 9.14
C ILE A 65 -1.79 -9.27 8.94
N VAL A 66 -1.29 -8.92 7.75
CA VAL A 66 -1.08 -7.53 7.35
C VAL A 66 -1.91 -7.26 6.10
N LEU A 67 -2.85 -6.32 6.21
CA LEU A 67 -3.63 -5.80 5.09
C LEU A 67 -3.12 -4.41 4.72
N THR A 68 -3.34 -3.99 3.48
CA THR A 68 -2.83 -2.72 2.96
C THR A 68 -3.97 -1.81 2.48
N GLU A 69 -3.78 -0.50 2.63
CA GLU A 69 -4.67 0.53 2.11
C GLU A 69 -6.10 0.43 2.65
N GLY A 70 -7.11 0.31 1.79
CA GLY A 70 -8.53 0.20 2.17
C GLY A 70 -9.09 -1.22 2.08
N GLU A 71 -8.24 -2.24 2.09
CA GLU A 71 -8.65 -3.63 1.91
C GLU A 71 -9.19 -4.26 3.20
N LEU A 72 -10.48 -4.08 3.45
CA LEU A 72 -11.19 -4.65 4.58
C LEU A 72 -11.95 -5.91 4.13
N TRP A 73 -11.32 -7.06 4.24
CA TRP A 73 -11.86 -8.37 3.84
C TRP A 73 -12.61 -9.05 4.99
N PRO A 74 -13.96 -9.05 5.00
CA PRO A 74 -14.76 -9.49 6.16
C PRO A 74 -14.47 -10.92 6.60
N GLU A 75 -14.40 -11.85 5.66
CA GLU A 75 -14.19 -13.26 5.98
C GLU A 75 -12.75 -13.50 6.48
N HIS A 76 -11.76 -12.89 5.85
CA HIS A 76 -10.37 -12.97 6.31
C HIS A 76 -10.19 -12.38 7.71
N LEU A 77 -10.80 -11.23 7.99
CA LEU A 77 -10.83 -10.64 9.34
C LEU A 77 -11.56 -11.56 10.35
N GLY A 78 -12.63 -12.21 9.93
CA GLY A 78 -13.33 -13.22 10.73
C GLY A 78 -12.43 -14.41 11.08
N GLN A 79 -11.69 -14.94 10.10
CA GLN A 79 -10.73 -16.03 10.30
C GLN A 79 -9.57 -15.64 11.24
N ALA A 80 -9.04 -14.44 11.08
CA ALA A 80 -7.99 -13.91 11.95
C ALA A 80 -8.49 -13.80 13.40
N ARG A 81 -9.68 -13.21 13.59
CA ARG A 81 -10.31 -13.07 14.91
C ARG A 81 -10.56 -14.43 15.58
N ALA A 82 -11.13 -15.40 14.84
CA ALA A 82 -11.41 -16.74 15.37
C ALA A 82 -10.12 -17.46 15.84
N ARG A 83 -8.99 -17.13 15.25
CA ARG A 83 -7.66 -17.67 15.61
C ARG A 83 -6.85 -16.77 16.54
N LYS A 84 -7.41 -15.63 16.96
CA LYS A 84 -6.74 -14.63 17.81
C LYS A 84 -5.41 -14.13 17.21
N LEU A 85 -5.36 -14.00 15.89
CA LEU A 85 -4.17 -13.52 15.19
C LEU A 85 -4.10 -12.00 15.27
N PRO A 86 -2.94 -11.41 15.56
CA PRO A 86 -2.70 -10.01 15.36
C PRO A 86 -2.99 -9.62 13.91
N THR A 87 -3.78 -8.57 13.72
CA THR A 87 -4.17 -8.10 12.40
C THR A 87 -3.82 -6.61 12.30
N LEU A 88 -2.99 -6.30 11.33
CA LEU A 88 -2.48 -4.96 11.10
C LEU A 88 -3.03 -4.42 9.77
N LEU A 89 -3.35 -3.14 9.74
CA LEU A 89 -3.66 -2.41 8.51
C LEU A 89 -2.58 -1.36 8.30
N ILE A 90 -1.83 -1.46 7.21
CA ILE A 90 -0.75 -0.52 6.89
C ILE A 90 -1.15 0.37 5.71
N ASN A 91 -0.59 1.59 5.69
CA ASN A 91 -0.90 2.59 4.67
C ASN A 91 -2.43 2.78 4.51
N ALA A 92 -3.15 2.75 5.64
CA ALA A 92 -4.60 2.80 5.65
C ALA A 92 -5.10 4.12 5.05
N ARG A 93 -5.92 4.03 4.01
CA ARG A 93 -6.44 5.16 3.25
C ARG A 93 -7.88 4.93 2.87
N LEU A 94 -8.68 5.98 2.95
CA LEU A 94 -10.09 5.94 2.56
C LEU A 94 -10.39 7.10 1.61
N SER A 95 -10.64 6.78 0.34
CA SER A 95 -11.19 7.75 -0.60
C SER A 95 -12.58 8.23 -0.14
N ASP A 96 -12.99 9.41 -0.57
CA ASP A 96 -14.30 9.98 -0.22
C ASP A 96 -15.45 9.02 -0.54
N ARG A 97 -15.36 8.35 -1.69
CA ARG A 97 -16.34 7.34 -2.10
C ARG A 97 -16.37 6.13 -1.17
N SER A 98 -15.20 5.63 -0.77
CA SER A 98 -15.10 4.51 0.18
C SER A 98 -15.60 4.91 1.55
N PHE A 99 -15.22 6.09 2.03
CA PHE A 99 -15.66 6.63 3.30
C PHE A 99 -17.18 6.77 3.35
N ALA A 100 -17.81 7.40 2.35
CA ALA A 100 -19.27 7.52 2.26
C ALA A 100 -19.97 6.15 2.27
N ARG A 101 -19.42 5.16 1.57
CA ARG A 101 -19.95 3.79 1.59
C ARG A 101 -19.87 3.16 2.98
N HIS A 102 -18.72 3.29 3.66
CA HIS A 102 -18.54 2.77 5.01
C HIS A 102 -19.41 3.49 6.05
N GLN A 103 -19.64 4.80 5.90
CA GLN A 103 -20.56 5.55 6.73
C GLN A 103 -22.01 5.02 6.60
N ARG A 104 -22.43 4.68 5.39
CA ARG A 104 -23.78 4.13 5.15
C ARG A 104 -24.01 2.82 5.90
N PHE A 105 -22.95 2.03 6.11
CA PHE A 105 -22.99 0.75 6.82
C PHE A 105 -22.11 0.78 8.09
N LYS A 106 -22.23 1.86 8.86
CA LYS A 106 -21.33 2.16 9.99
C LYS A 106 -21.23 1.01 11.01
N GLY A 107 -22.33 0.30 11.28
CA GLY A 107 -22.31 -0.84 12.20
C GLY A 107 -21.42 -1.98 11.71
N ALA A 108 -21.50 -2.33 10.42
CA ALA A 108 -20.64 -3.34 9.82
C ALA A 108 -19.18 -2.85 9.77
N SER A 109 -18.96 -1.61 9.37
CA SER A 109 -17.61 -1.01 9.34
C SER A 109 -16.94 -1.02 10.71
N ARG A 110 -17.67 -0.66 11.77
CA ARG A 110 -17.20 -0.75 13.15
C ARG A 110 -16.80 -2.18 13.52
N GLY A 111 -17.64 -3.17 13.14
CA GLY A 111 -17.34 -4.57 13.41
C GLY A 111 -16.07 -5.07 12.71
N LEU A 112 -15.78 -4.58 11.50
CA LEU A 112 -14.56 -4.90 10.76
C LEU A 112 -13.35 -4.22 11.40
N LEU A 113 -13.43 -2.91 11.65
CA LEU A 113 -12.32 -2.11 12.19
C LEU A 113 -11.91 -2.52 13.61
N ALA A 114 -12.86 -2.97 14.42
CA ALA A 114 -12.58 -3.52 15.77
C ALA A 114 -11.74 -4.81 15.74
N GLY A 115 -11.53 -5.41 14.58
CA GLY A 115 -10.69 -6.61 14.40
C GLY A 115 -9.20 -6.31 14.28
N PHE A 116 -8.83 -5.04 14.04
CA PHE A 116 -7.42 -4.68 13.90
C PHE A 116 -6.76 -4.44 15.25
N THR A 117 -5.59 -5.05 15.40
CA THR A 117 -4.71 -4.83 16.57
C THR A 117 -3.98 -3.50 16.45
N TRP A 118 -3.69 -3.09 15.21
CA TRP A 118 -3.01 -1.83 14.93
C TRP A 118 -3.33 -1.35 13.51
N ILE A 119 -3.40 -0.03 13.33
CA ILE A 119 -3.69 0.64 12.06
C ILE A 119 -2.68 1.78 11.86
N GLY A 120 -1.83 1.67 10.84
CA GLY A 120 -0.99 2.75 10.36
C GLY A 120 -1.69 3.51 9.26
N SER A 121 -2.19 4.72 9.56
CA SER A 121 -2.90 5.55 8.59
C SER A 121 -1.95 6.36 7.72
N GLY A 122 -2.32 6.57 6.45
CA GLY A 122 -1.54 7.34 5.48
C GLY A 122 -1.56 8.84 5.74
N SER A 123 -2.52 9.34 6.51
CA SER A 123 -2.69 10.75 6.83
C SER A 123 -3.53 10.96 8.08
N GLU A 124 -3.46 12.15 8.66
CA GLU A 124 -4.33 12.60 9.77
C GLU A 124 -5.82 12.55 9.38
N GLU A 125 -6.14 12.83 8.12
CA GLU A 125 -7.50 12.77 7.63
C GLU A 125 -8.01 11.33 7.58
N ASP A 126 -7.19 10.40 7.08
CA ASP A 126 -7.53 8.97 7.07
C ASP A 126 -7.73 8.44 8.50
N ALA A 127 -6.86 8.83 9.44
CA ALA A 127 -7.01 8.48 10.85
C ALA A 127 -8.35 8.95 11.42
N ARG A 128 -8.73 10.21 11.18
CA ARG A 128 -10.02 10.77 11.63
C ARG A 128 -11.19 10.02 10.99
N ARG A 129 -11.13 9.70 9.70
CA ARG A 129 -12.15 8.92 9.01
C ARG A 129 -12.32 7.54 9.62
N LEU A 130 -11.23 6.82 9.87
CA LEU A 130 -11.24 5.49 10.49
C LEU A 130 -11.82 5.51 11.90
N MET A 131 -11.42 6.48 12.74
CA MET A 131 -12.00 6.68 14.06
C MET A 131 -13.52 6.96 14.01
N SER A 132 -13.97 7.78 13.06
CA SER A 132 -15.39 8.09 12.88
C SER A 132 -16.23 6.88 12.47
N LEU A 133 -15.59 5.89 11.82
CA LEU A 133 -16.18 4.60 11.43
C LEU A 133 -16.12 3.57 12.56
N GLY A 134 -15.45 3.87 13.66
CA GLY A 134 -15.42 3.04 14.87
C GLY A 134 -14.15 2.24 15.08
N ALA A 135 -13.05 2.62 14.44
CA ALA A 135 -11.73 2.13 14.83
C ALA A 135 -11.35 2.70 16.20
N GLU A 136 -10.66 1.90 17.01
CA GLU A 136 -10.21 2.30 18.35
C GLU A 136 -9.05 3.29 18.24
N PRO A 137 -9.16 4.51 18.79
CA PRO A 137 -8.11 5.53 18.68
C PRO A 137 -6.75 5.06 19.20
N ALA A 138 -6.73 4.24 20.25
CA ALA A 138 -5.50 3.71 20.84
C ALA A 138 -4.72 2.77 19.90
N ASN A 139 -5.39 2.27 18.87
CA ASN A 139 -4.80 1.34 17.90
C ASN A 139 -4.41 2.04 16.58
N ILE A 140 -4.52 3.37 16.50
CA ILE A 140 -4.24 4.12 15.26
C ILE A 140 -3.02 5.01 15.46
N ASP A 141 -2.05 4.86 14.55
CA ASP A 141 -0.93 5.78 14.39
C ASP A 141 -0.93 6.40 12.98
N VAL A 142 -0.50 7.65 12.86
CA VAL A 142 -0.29 8.29 11.56
C VAL A 142 1.15 8.00 11.12
N THR A 143 1.29 7.05 10.21
CA THR A 143 2.60 6.58 9.73
C THR A 143 3.05 7.22 8.42
N GLY A 144 2.17 7.98 7.77
CA GLY A 144 2.44 8.51 6.45
C GLY A 144 2.20 7.51 5.33
N ASN A 145 2.52 7.93 4.11
CA ASN A 145 2.24 7.15 2.90
C ASN A 145 3.50 6.39 2.46
N LEU A 146 3.44 5.07 2.44
CA LEU A 146 4.53 4.17 2.03
C LEU A 146 5.07 4.44 0.61
N LYS A 147 4.32 5.15 -0.24
CA LYS A 147 4.82 5.54 -1.56
C LYS A 147 6.02 6.49 -1.50
N PHE A 148 6.14 7.27 -0.44
CA PHE A 148 7.29 8.15 -0.26
C PHE A 148 8.58 7.38 0.06
N ASP A 149 8.47 6.23 0.70
CA ASP A 149 9.63 5.38 1.02
C ASP A 149 10.21 4.72 -0.25
N VAL A 150 9.38 4.49 -1.27
CA VAL A 150 9.83 3.99 -2.58
C VAL A 150 10.59 5.05 -3.37
N ALA A 151 10.24 6.32 -3.16
CA ALA A 151 10.86 7.44 -3.86
C ALA A 151 12.20 7.89 -3.23
N SER A 152 12.63 7.27 -2.13
CA SER A 152 13.75 7.73 -1.32
C SER A 152 15.12 7.14 -1.69
N ASP A 153 15.35 6.74 -2.95
CA ASP A 153 16.70 6.34 -3.41
C ASP A 153 17.74 7.50 -3.36
N GLY A 154 17.35 8.60 -2.71
CA GLY A 154 18.19 9.79 -2.55
C GLY A 154 18.28 10.65 -3.82
N PRO A 155 18.92 11.82 -3.73
CA PRO A 155 19.14 12.64 -4.90
C PRO A 155 20.09 11.93 -5.85
N LEU A 156 19.77 11.96 -7.14
CA LEU A 156 20.64 11.44 -8.20
C LEU A 156 22.06 11.99 -8.06
N SER A 157 23.06 11.16 -8.19
CA SER A 157 24.46 11.55 -8.29
C SER A 157 24.66 12.49 -9.49
N LEU A 158 25.77 13.26 -9.49
CA LEU A 158 26.10 14.13 -10.61
C LEU A 158 26.18 13.38 -11.94
N GLY A 159 26.71 12.15 -11.93
CA GLY A 159 26.81 11.32 -13.12
C GLY A 159 25.44 10.89 -13.65
N GLU A 160 24.55 10.44 -12.79
CA GLU A 160 23.18 10.05 -13.16
C GLU A 160 22.38 11.25 -13.67
N ARG A 161 22.56 12.43 -13.08
CA ARG A 161 21.94 13.66 -13.55
C ARG A 161 22.39 14.04 -14.97
N LEU A 162 23.69 13.91 -15.26
CA LEU A 162 24.22 14.18 -16.59
C LEU A 162 23.66 13.20 -17.63
N VAL A 163 23.64 11.91 -17.32
CA VAL A 163 23.06 10.89 -18.20
C VAL A 163 21.58 11.16 -18.44
N LEU A 164 20.82 11.49 -17.40
CA LEU A 164 19.40 11.82 -17.54
C LEU A 164 19.19 13.09 -18.37
N ARG A 165 19.97 14.15 -18.14
CA ARG A 165 19.91 15.39 -18.94
C ARG A 165 20.15 15.10 -20.41
N GLN A 166 21.18 14.32 -20.73
CA GLN A 166 21.49 13.91 -22.09
C GLN A 166 20.36 13.11 -22.72
N ALA A 167 19.82 12.12 -22.01
CA ALA A 167 18.69 11.30 -22.48
C ALA A 167 17.43 12.12 -22.75
N LEU A 168 17.21 13.22 -22.01
CA LEU A 168 16.09 14.13 -22.17
C LEU A 168 16.37 15.27 -23.19
N GLY A 169 17.55 15.31 -23.80
CA GLY A 169 17.91 16.36 -24.77
C GLY A 169 18.19 17.73 -24.15
N PHE A 170 18.55 17.80 -22.87
CA PHE A 170 18.83 19.03 -22.14
C PHE A 170 20.30 19.41 -22.16
N ASP A 171 21.11 18.86 -23.05
CA ASP A 171 22.50 19.20 -23.23
C ASP A 171 22.65 20.69 -23.70
N GLY A 172 23.48 21.44 -23.01
CA GLY A 172 23.67 22.87 -23.31
C GLY A 172 22.59 23.83 -22.77
N LEU A 173 21.58 23.32 -22.11
CA LEU A 173 20.47 24.13 -21.55
C LEU A 173 20.67 24.45 -20.05
N GLU A 174 21.87 24.72 -19.59
CA GLU A 174 22.22 24.92 -18.17
C GLU A 174 21.47 26.05 -17.47
N ARG A 175 20.95 27.02 -18.24
CA ARG A 175 20.21 28.20 -17.72
C ARG A 175 18.77 28.27 -18.21
N SER A 176 18.26 27.24 -18.87
CA SER A 176 16.90 27.25 -19.40
C SER A 176 15.91 26.86 -18.33
N LEU A 177 14.76 27.54 -18.34
CA LEU A 177 13.59 27.10 -17.56
C LEU A 177 13.08 25.82 -18.18
N VAL A 178 12.91 24.78 -17.34
CA VAL A 178 12.33 23.52 -17.77
C VAL A 178 10.96 23.39 -17.12
N LEU A 179 9.92 23.30 -17.93
CA LEU A 179 8.56 23.00 -17.48
C LEU A 179 8.27 21.53 -17.73
N LEU A 180 7.97 20.78 -16.66
CA LEU A 180 7.66 19.34 -16.72
C LEU A 180 6.17 19.11 -16.52
N GLY A 181 5.49 18.64 -17.56
CA GLY A 181 4.16 18.04 -17.43
C GLY A 181 4.28 16.55 -17.07
N SER A 182 3.70 16.13 -15.95
CA SER A 182 3.74 14.71 -15.51
C SER A 182 2.34 14.17 -15.36
N SER A 183 2.06 13.03 -16.00
CA SER A 183 0.74 12.38 -16.01
C SER A 183 -0.39 13.31 -16.49
N THR A 184 -0.11 14.06 -17.53
CA THR A 184 -1.06 15.01 -18.14
C THR A 184 -2.22 14.28 -18.83
N TRP A 185 -3.37 14.94 -18.88
CA TRP A 185 -4.56 14.49 -19.60
C TRP A 185 -4.70 15.29 -20.89
N GLU A 186 -5.46 14.77 -21.83
CA GLU A 186 -5.72 15.44 -23.11
C GLU A 186 -6.16 16.89 -22.92
N GLY A 187 -5.42 17.84 -23.50
CA GLY A 187 -5.62 19.29 -23.41
C GLY A 187 -4.79 20.00 -22.34
N GLU A 188 -4.25 19.32 -21.33
CA GLU A 188 -3.40 19.94 -20.29
C GLU A 188 -2.04 20.35 -20.85
N GLU A 189 -1.51 19.61 -21.82
CA GLU A 189 -0.27 19.96 -22.51
C GLU A 189 -0.40 21.31 -23.26
N ALA A 190 -1.55 21.60 -23.85
CA ALA A 190 -1.81 22.88 -24.51
C ALA A 190 -1.78 24.04 -23.51
N LEU A 191 -2.41 23.86 -22.34
CA LEU A 191 -2.39 24.88 -21.27
C LEU A 191 -0.97 25.12 -20.73
N LEU A 192 -0.15 24.07 -20.64
CA LEU A 192 1.26 24.22 -20.23
C LEU A 192 2.07 25.00 -21.26
N LEU A 193 1.84 24.78 -22.56
CA LEU A 193 2.49 25.52 -23.64
C LEU A 193 2.04 26.98 -23.71
N ASP A 194 0.78 27.27 -23.43
CA ASP A 194 0.25 28.64 -23.41
C ASP A 194 0.75 29.44 -22.19
N ALA A 195 1.27 28.77 -21.16
CA ALA A 195 1.81 29.40 -19.95
C ALA A 195 3.29 29.82 -20.07
N VAL A 196 3.98 29.44 -21.14
CA VAL A 196 5.40 29.72 -21.41
C VAL A 196 5.55 30.80 -22.47
#